data_6b83931d9ff01c445a6efebb0157b543
#
_entry.id   6b83931d9ff01c445a6efebb0157b543
#
_cell.length_a   1.000
_cell.length_b   1.000
_cell.length_c   1.000
_cell.angle_alpha   90.00
_cell.angle_beta   90.00
_cell.angle_gamma   90.00
#
_symmetry.space_group_name_H-M   'P 1'
#
loop_
_entity.id
_entity.type
_entity.pdbx_description
1 polymer ?
#
loop_
_entity_poly.entity_id
_entity_poly.type
_entity_poly.pdbx_seq_one_letter_code
_entity_poly.pdbx_strand_id
1 'polypeptide(L)'
;MKLVIDANIPAADACFGGVGTLHRLPGREIRATDLQNADALIVRSITQVNRALLANSPVRFVGTCTIGTDHIDLDYLKERNIGFASAPGCNAEAVVDYVLSSLLTVSEREGWPLLERTVGIVGAGNVGSRLQRRLKALGVAVRVCDPPRAEQEGASGFVSLDTLIDECDVICLHTPLVKAGPHATYQLLNAQRINELAPGTLLLNAGGGDCIDGLALRSRLAGKGDITAVLDVWEDEPGIDAGLRDLVALATPHIAGHSLDGKLRGTWMIQQALAAQLNQPSGMPFSELCPSPALATLTLQSALPVEEALRLCVRAVYDVRRDHDALQRQVMLQGIAKGFDSCRANYPLRREFATLTVYLENDAVSLQPSLQAAGFQVRCG
;
A
#
# COMPACT_ATOMS: atom_id res chain seq x y z
N MET A 1 25.32 17.72 -12.91
CA MET A 1 25.22 17.27 -11.50
C MET A 1 25.72 15.83 -11.37
N LYS A 2 26.23 15.44 -10.20
CA LYS A 2 26.51 14.05 -9.86
C LYS A 2 25.46 13.56 -8.86
N LEU A 3 24.72 12.53 -9.21
CA LEU A 3 23.71 11.92 -8.36
C LEU A 3 24.18 10.55 -7.87
N VAL A 4 24.17 10.31 -6.57
CA VAL A 4 24.35 8.98 -5.99
C VAL A 4 22.96 8.39 -5.79
N ILE A 5 22.74 7.19 -6.34
CA ILE A 5 21.40 6.57 -6.39
C ILE A 5 21.47 5.12 -5.95
N ASP A 6 20.52 4.67 -5.12
CA ASP A 6 20.33 3.25 -4.82
C ASP A 6 20.08 2.47 -6.13
N ALA A 7 20.95 1.50 -6.42
CA ALA A 7 20.95 0.72 -7.66
C ALA A 7 19.62 0.00 -7.96
N ASN A 8 18.80 -0.24 -6.94
CA ASN A 8 17.50 -0.91 -7.07
C ASN A 8 16.31 0.06 -7.27
N ILE A 9 16.56 1.35 -7.49
CA ILE A 9 15.51 2.30 -7.87
C ILE A 9 15.17 2.06 -9.35
N PRO A 10 13.91 1.71 -9.68
CA PRO A 10 13.53 1.46 -11.07
C PRO A 10 13.50 2.75 -11.89
N ALA A 11 13.69 2.66 -13.19
CA ALA A 11 13.67 3.77 -14.15
C ALA A 11 14.57 4.97 -13.79
N ALA A 12 15.64 4.76 -13.01
CA ALA A 12 16.51 5.85 -12.58
C ALA A 12 17.17 6.58 -13.75
N ASP A 13 17.60 5.86 -14.83
CA ASP A 13 18.17 6.51 -16.02
C ASP A 13 17.16 7.39 -16.75
N ALA A 14 15.94 6.88 -16.93
CA ALA A 14 14.88 7.63 -17.57
C ALA A 14 14.49 8.89 -16.78
N CYS A 15 14.45 8.80 -15.43
CA CYS A 15 14.06 9.90 -14.57
C CYS A 15 15.19 10.92 -14.33
N PHE A 16 16.40 10.48 -14.15
CA PHE A 16 17.50 11.34 -13.67
C PHE A 16 18.67 11.51 -14.65
N GLY A 17 18.74 10.69 -15.72
CA GLY A 17 19.84 10.73 -16.68
C GLY A 17 19.99 12.06 -17.40
N GLY A 18 18.89 12.79 -17.62
CA GLY A 18 18.93 14.15 -18.19
C GLY A 18 19.38 15.23 -17.20
N VAL A 19 19.42 14.94 -15.90
CA VAL A 19 19.82 15.90 -14.84
C VAL A 19 21.33 15.87 -14.60
N GLY A 20 21.96 14.71 -14.80
CA GLY A 20 23.40 14.58 -14.57
C GLY A 20 23.91 13.15 -14.62
N THR A 21 25.14 12.94 -14.14
CA THR A 21 25.77 11.62 -14.09
C THR A 21 25.28 10.83 -12.90
N LEU A 22 24.82 9.60 -13.14
CA LEU A 22 24.31 8.71 -12.11
C LEU A 22 25.40 7.76 -11.62
N HIS A 23 25.65 7.77 -10.32
CA HIS A 23 26.50 6.81 -9.64
C HIS A 23 25.62 5.85 -8.82
N ARG A 24 25.49 4.62 -9.32
CA ARG A 24 24.59 3.60 -8.74
C ARG A 24 25.33 2.73 -7.76
N LEU A 25 24.80 2.60 -6.54
CA LEU A 25 25.35 1.75 -5.49
C LEU A 25 24.21 0.97 -4.81
N PRO A 26 24.48 -0.25 -4.32
CA PRO A 26 23.54 -0.92 -3.43
C PRO A 26 23.23 -0.02 -2.22
N GLY A 27 21.96 0.20 -1.90
CA GLY A 27 21.58 1.19 -0.89
C GLY A 27 22.21 0.98 0.49
N ARG A 28 22.49 -0.26 0.89
CA ARG A 28 23.20 -0.58 2.15
C ARG A 28 24.70 -0.32 2.10
N GLU A 29 25.28 -0.13 0.94
CA GLU A 29 26.72 0.06 0.73
C GLU A 29 27.10 1.52 0.51
N ILE A 30 26.13 2.43 0.40
CA ILE A 30 26.39 3.88 0.25
C ILE A 30 27.11 4.39 1.49
N ARG A 31 28.30 4.98 1.29
CA ARG A 31 29.17 5.53 2.33
C ARG A 31 29.39 7.02 2.13
N ALA A 32 29.83 7.72 3.19
CA ALA A 32 30.17 9.12 3.14
C ALA A 32 31.22 9.46 2.06
N THR A 33 32.16 8.55 1.80
CA THR A 33 33.17 8.68 0.74
C THR A 33 32.56 8.77 -0.66
N ASP A 34 31.44 8.13 -0.90
CA ASP A 34 30.76 8.13 -2.21
C ASP A 34 30.08 9.48 -2.48
N LEU A 35 29.81 10.24 -1.41
CA LEU A 35 29.08 11.50 -1.46
C LEU A 35 29.99 12.73 -1.54
N GLN A 36 31.32 12.58 -1.49
CA GLN A 36 32.25 13.72 -1.45
C GLN A 36 32.11 14.70 -2.62
N ASN A 37 31.64 14.23 -3.77
CA ASN A 37 31.44 15.03 -4.98
C ASN A 37 29.98 14.86 -5.51
N ALA A 38 29.03 14.48 -4.66
CA ALA A 38 27.64 14.28 -5.05
C ALA A 38 26.82 15.54 -4.78
N ASP A 39 26.00 15.94 -5.76
CA ASP A 39 25.06 17.06 -5.61
C ASP A 39 23.71 16.61 -5.04
N ALA A 40 23.31 15.37 -5.31
CA ALA A 40 22.06 14.77 -4.84
C ALA A 40 22.24 13.31 -4.43
N LEU A 41 21.43 12.88 -3.46
CA LEU A 41 21.36 11.52 -2.98
C LEU A 41 19.91 11.01 -3.10
N ILE A 42 19.69 9.93 -3.86
CA ILE A 42 18.37 9.32 -4.05
C ILE A 42 18.40 7.90 -3.49
N VAL A 43 17.54 7.64 -2.51
CA VAL A 43 17.57 6.42 -1.71
C VAL A 43 16.21 5.70 -1.68
N ARG A 44 16.23 4.53 -1.06
CA ARG A 44 15.06 3.80 -0.55
C ARG A 44 15.19 3.64 0.96
N SER A 45 14.22 3.02 1.61
CA SER A 45 14.15 2.83 3.07
C SER A 45 15.32 2.09 3.73
N ILE A 46 16.19 1.43 2.95
CA ILE A 46 17.32 0.63 3.45
C ILE A 46 18.61 1.44 3.69
N THR A 47 18.64 2.70 3.28
CA THR A 47 19.80 3.59 3.44
C THR A 47 19.53 4.56 4.59
N GLN A 48 20.31 4.50 5.64
CA GLN A 48 20.22 5.46 6.76
C GLN A 48 20.87 6.78 6.36
N VAL A 49 20.09 7.82 6.20
CA VAL A 49 20.54 9.16 5.82
C VAL A 49 20.58 10.04 7.05
N ASN A 50 21.77 10.25 7.58
CA ASN A 50 22.01 10.94 8.83
C ASN A 50 23.27 11.84 8.76
N ARG A 51 23.57 12.52 9.86
CA ARG A 51 24.77 13.35 9.99
C ARG A 51 26.05 12.63 9.60
N ALA A 52 26.25 11.38 10.02
CA ALA A 52 27.47 10.63 9.72
C ALA A 52 27.66 10.41 8.20
N LEU A 53 26.57 10.16 7.47
CA LEU A 53 26.60 9.97 6.04
C LEU A 53 26.86 11.28 5.26
N LEU A 54 26.28 12.40 5.72
CA LEU A 54 26.23 13.66 4.94
C LEU A 54 27.22 14.74 5.39
N ALA A 55 27.89 14.59 6.57
CA ALA A 55 28.64 15.67 7.22
C ALA A 55 29.65 16.40 6.30
N ASN A 56 30.37 15.65 5.47
CA ASN A 56 31.42 16.17 4.59
C ASN A 56 31.05 16.11 3.10
N SER A 57 29.74 16.11 2.80
CA SER A 57 29.26 16.06 1.42
C SER A 57 28.72 17.42 0.95
N PRO A 58 28.84 17.73 -0.36
CA PRO A 58 28.21 18.91 -0.96
C PRO A 58 26.76 18.67 -1.35
N VAL A 59 26.13 17.57 -0.92
CA VAL A 59 24.74 17.20 -1.25
C VAL A 59 23.77 18.32 -0.86
N ARG A 60 22.93 18.74 -1.82
CA ARG A 60 21.92 19.77 -1.66
C ARG A 60 20.48 19.25 -1.79
N PHE A 61 20.32 18.00 -2.20
CA PHE A 61 19.01 17.36 -2.29
C PHE A 61 19.10 15.89 -1.86
N VAL A 62 18.16 15.49 -1.02
CA VAL A 62 17.92 14.08 -0.65
C VAL A 62 16.50 13.71 -1.05
N GLY A 63 16.36 12.66 -1.84
CA GLY A 63 15.07 12.09 -2.20
C GLY A 63 14.96 10.65 -1.75
N THR A 64 13.82 10.27 -1.13
CA THR A 64 13.51 8.86 -0.88
C THR A 64 12.34 8.40 -1.73
N CYS A 65 12.57 7.39 -2.59
CA CYS A 65 11.53 6.81 -3.46
C CYS A 65 10.54 5.93 -2.67
N THR A 66 10.36 6.22 -1.39
CA THR A 66 9.48 5.52 -0.45
C THR A 66 8.56 6.50 0.27
N ILE A 67 7.54 5.99 0.94
CA ILE A 67 6.56 6.78 1.68
C ILE A 67 7.13 7.23 3.01
N GLY A 68 7.61 6.26 3.81
CA GLY A 68 8.16 6.48 5.15
C GLY A 68 9.50 7.20 5.12
N THR A 69 9.78 7.94 6.18
CA THR A 69 10.97 8.78 6.34
C THR A 69 11.78 8.44 7.58
N ASP A 70 11.49 7.32 8.25
CA ASP A 70 12.17 6.92 9.51
C ASP A 70 13.68 6.70 9.36
N HIS A 71 14.14 6.46 8.15
CA HIS A 71 15.56 6.31 7.78
C HIS A 71 16.26 7.64 7.44
N ILE A 72 15.55 8.77 7.57
CA ILE A 72 16.04 10.10 7.19
C ILE A 72 16.07 10.99 8.42
N ASP A 73 17.22 11.56 8.74
CA ASP A 73 17.38 12.59 9.77
C ASP A 73 16.92 13.94 9.23
N LEU A 74 15.60 14.18 9.29
CA LEU A 74 14.97 15.38 8.76
C LEU A 74 15.45 16.66 9.45
N ASP A 75 15.74 16.59 10.74
CA ASP A 75 16.23 17.74 11.50
C ASP A 75 17.63 18.15 11.01
N TYR A 76 18.50 17.19 10.76
CA TYR A 76 19.79 17.44 10.19
C TYR A 76 19.73 17.99 8.76
N LEU A 77 18.84 17.47 7.91
CA LEU A 77 18.65 18.04 6.57
C LEU A 77 18.21 19.50 6.63
N LYS A 78 17.30 19.84 7.54
CA LYS A 78 16.84 21.21 7.77
C LYS A 78 17.97 22.12 8.30
N GLU A 79 18.76 21.65 9.28
CA GLU A 79 19.94 22.36 9.81
C GLU A 79 20.92 22.74 8.70
N ARG A 80 21.13 21.82 7.74
CA ARG A 80 22.07 21.98 6.62
C ARG A 80 21.47 22.66 5.39
N ASN A 81 20.20 23.03 5.42
CA ASN A 81 19.50 23.60 4.27
C ASN A 81 19.50 22.66 3.04
N ILE A 82 19.43 21.35 3.28
CA ILE A 82 19.37 20.32 2.23
C ILE A 82 17.89 20.15 1.85
N GLY A 83 17.56 20.27 0.56
CA GLY A 83 16.22 20.00 0.06
C GLY A 83 15.84 18.52 0.25
N PHE A 84 14.60 18.28 0.60
CA PHE A 84 14.12 16.91 0.84
C PHE A 84 12.79 16.64 0.15
N ALA A 85 12.65 15.42 -0.38
CA ALA A 85 11.38 14.89 -0.86
C ALA A 85 11.22 13.40 -0.53
N SER A 86 10.00 13.01 -0.21
CA SER A 86 9.56 11.62 -0.15
C SER A 86 8.45 11.38 -1.18
N ALA A 87 7.96 10.15 -1.30
CA ALA A 87 6.95 9.79 -2.28
C ALA A 87 5.63 9.33 -1.61
N PRO A 88 4.93 10.21 -0.85
CA PRO A 88 3.72 9.82 -0.14
C PRO A 88 2.62 9.43 -1.12
N GLY A 89 2.00 8.26 -0.87
CA GLY A 89 0.91 7.75 -1.71
C GLY A 89 1.32 7.14 -3.05
N CYS A 90 2.62 6.99 -3.34
CA CYS A 90 3.09 6.40 -4.60
C CYS A 90 2.54 4.98 -4.83
N ASN A 91 2.33 4.20 -3.77
CA ASN A 91 1.80 2.84 -3.81
C ASN A 91 0.33 2.72 -3.37
N ALA A 92 -0.37 3.83 -3.13
CA ALA A 92 -1.72 3.79 -2.56
C ALA A 92 -2.71 3.04 -3.45
N GLU A 93 -2.60 3.12 -4.77
CA GLU A 93 -3.44 2.35 -5.69
C GLU A 93 -3.21 0.84 -5.53
N ALA A 94 -1.95 0.41 -5.40
CA ALA A 94 -1.64 -1.00 -5.15
C ALA A 94 -2.25 -1.52 -3.85
N VAL A 95 -2.24 -0.72 -2.77
CA VAL A 95 -2.89 -1.11 -1.51
C VAL A 95 -4.40 -1.21 -1.68
N VAL A 96 -5.05 -0.29 -2.39
CA VAL A 96 -6.49 -0.36 -2.68
C VAL A 96 -6.83 -1.59 -3.52
N ASP A 97 -6.01 -1.91 -4.52
CA ASP A 97 -6.15 -3.14 -5.33
C ASP A 97 -6.03 -4.41 -4.45
N TYR A 98 -5.08 -4.40 -3.50
CA TYR A 98 -4.94 -5.47 -2.51
C TYR A 98 -6.21 -5.63 -1.65
N VAL A 99 -6.74 -4.52 -1.13
CA VAL A 99 -7.96 -4.54 -0.31
C VAL A 99 -9.14 -5.08 -1.11
N LEU A 100 -9.37 -4.60 -2.33
CA LEU A 100 -10.46 -5.09 -3.17
C LEU A 100 -10.32 -6.58 -3.52
N SER A 101 -9.09 -7.04 -3.85
CA SER A 101 -8.80 -8.45 -4.08
C SER A 101 -9.10 -9.30 -2.83
N SER A 102 -8.74 -8.79 -1.66
CA SER A 102 -8.97 -9.47 -0.37
C SER A 102 -10.46 -9.54 -0.03
N LEU A 103 -11.18 -8.42 -0.11
CA LEU A 103 -12.61 -8.35 0.19
C LEU A 103 -13.42 -9.27 -0.73
N LEU A 104 -13.17 -9.22 -2.05
CA LEU A 104 -13.83 -10.10 -3.01
C LEU A 104 -13.50 -11.58 -2.83
N THR A 105 -12.28 -11.90 -2.36
CA THR A 105 -11.87 -13.28 -2.07
C THR A 105 -12.55 -13.81 -0.83
N VAL A 106 -12.62 -13.02 0.26
CA VAL A 106 -13.28 -13.44 1.49
C VAL A 106 -14.80 -13.53 1.29
N SER A 107 -15.40 -12.53 0.62
CA SER A 107 -16.83 -12.54 0.30
C SER A 107 -17.26 -13.80 -0.44
N GLU A 108 -16.46 -14.25 -1.42
CA GLU A 108 -16.70 -15.48 -2.15
C GLU A 108 -16.58 -16.73 -1.26
N ARG A 109 -15.54 -16.80 -0.41
CA ARG A 109 -15.29 -17.94 0.47
C ARG A 109 -16.38 -18.12 1.54
N GLU A 110 -16.89 -17.00 2.05
CA GLU A 110 -17.88 -16.99 3.12
C GLU A 110 -19.33 -16.85 2.61
N GLY A 111 -19.53 -16.65 1.32
CA GLY A 111 -20.84 -16.65 0.68
C GLY A 111 -21.69 -15.41 0.96
N TRP A 112 -21.09 -14.25 1.22
CA TRP A 112 -21.82 -13.00 1.39
C TRP A 112 -21.44 -11.97 0.32
N PRO A 113 -22.41 -11.18 -0.19
CA PRO A 113 -22.11 -10.17 -1.20
C PRO A 113 -21.44 -8.93 -0.58
N LEU A 114 -20.30 -8.48 -1.16
CA LEU A 114 -19.59 -7.30 -0.71
C LEU A 114 -20.43 -6.02 -0.89
N LEU A 115 -21.20 -5.94 -1.97
CA LEU A 115 -22.00 -4.75 -2.30
C LEU A 115 -23.14 -4.49 -1.31
N GLU A 116 -23.51 -5.48 -0.50
CA GLU A 116 -24.55 -5.37 0.54
C GLU A 116 -23.99 -5.06 1.94
N ARG A 117 -22.63 -4.96 2.06
CA ARG A 117 -21.97 -4.71 3.35
C ARG A 117 -21.73 -3.24 3.61
N THR A 118 -21.66 -2.89 4.90
CA THR A 118 -21.15 -1.59 5.36
C THR A 118 -19.68 -1.72 5.69
N VAL A 119 -18.83 -0.93 5.01
CA VAL A 119 -17.38 -0.93 5.19
C VAL A 119 -16.93 0.28 6.00
N GLY A 120 -16.30 0.02 7.13
CA GLY A 120 -15.63 1.01 7.98
C GLY A 120 -14.16 1.19 7.55
N ILE A 121 -13.74 2.42 7.35
CA ILE A 121 -12.36 2.77 7.02
C ILE A 121 -11.76 3.56 8.18
N VAL A 122 -10.71 3.02 8.78
CA VAL A 122 -9.93 3.68 9.84
C VAL A 122 -8.66 4.26 9.23
N GLY A 123 -8.58 5.59 9.21
CA GLY A 123 -7.53 6.34 8.52
C GLY A 123 -7.90 6.64 7.06
N ALA A 124 -8.20 7.92 6.77
CA ALA A 124 -8.58 8.40 5.45
C ALA A 124 -7.47 9.21 4.74
N GLY A 125 -6.22 8.76 4.91
CA GLY A 125 -5.06 9.30 4.22
C GLY A 125 -5.01 8.90 2.74
N ASN A 126 -3.81 8.72 2.20
CA ASN A 126 -3.59 8.39 0.78
C ASN A 126 -4.32 7.12 0.33
N VAL A 127 -4.34 6.09 1.17
CA VAL A 127 -5.00 4.80 0.88
C VAL A 127 -6.49 4.89 1.18
N GLY A 128 -6.86 5.22 2.42
CA GLY A 128 -8.25 5.17 2.86
C GLY A 128 -9.17 6.08 2.05
N SER A 129 -8.72 7.27 1.64
CA SER A 129 -9.53 8.15 0.76
C SER A 129 -9.77 7.57 -0.63
N ARG A 130 -8.78 6.86 -1.19
CA ARG A 130 -8.95 6.18 -2.49
C ARG A 130 -9.89 4.98 -2.37
N LEU A 131 -9.72 4.17 -1.31
CA LEU A 131 -10.61 3.05 -1.02
C LEU A 131 -12.04 3.52 -0.82
N GLN A 132 -12.27 4.57 -0.01
CA GLN A 132 -13.58 5.19 0.17
C GLN A 132 -14.23 5.56 -1.16
N ARG A 133 -13.46 6.21 -2.04
CA ARG A 133 -13.97 6.64 -3.36
C ARG A 133 -14.38 5.46 -4.22
N ARG A 134 -13.54 4.42 -4.31
CA ARG A 134 -13.86 3.23 -5.11
C ARG A 134 -15.05 2.46 -4.56
N LEU A 135 -15.11 2.24 -3.24
CA LEU A 135 -16.23 1.53 -2.61
C LEU A 135 -17.56 2.29 -2.77
N LYS A 136 -17.55 3.61 -2.56
CA LYS A 136 -18.75 4.44 -2.82
C LYS A 136 -19.19 4.40 -4.28
N ALA A 137 -18.25 4.46 -5.22
CA ALA A 137 -18.56 4.36 -6.65
C ALA A 137 -19.09 2.97 -7.05
N LEU A 138 -18.74 1.91 -6.31
CA LEU A 138 -19.31 0.57 -6.43
C LEU A 138 -20.70 0.44 -5.79
N GLY A 139 -21.18 1.46 -5.08
CA GLY A 139 -22.45 1.42 -4.35
C GLY A 139 -22.37 0.82 -2.95
N VAL A 140 -21.17 0.54 -2.44
CA VAL A 140 -20.95 0.02 -1.08
C VAL A 140 -21.19 1.12 -0.05
N ALA A 141 -21.90 0.83 1.03
CA ALA A 141 -22.05 1.73 2.18
C ALA A 141 -20.69 1.89 2.90
N VAL A 142 -20.25 3.13 3.12
CA VAL A 142 -18.94 3.41 3.74
C VAL A 142 -19.07 4.37 4.90
N ARG A 143 -18.42 4.03 6.03
CA ARG A 143 -18.18 4.90 7.19
C ARG A 143 -16.68 5.17 7.30
N VAL A 144 -16.31 6.35 7.80
CA VAL A 144 -14.88 6.75 7.90
C VAL A 144 -14.58 7.27 9.28
N CYS A 145 -13.52 6.77 9.89
CA CYS A 145 -12.95 7.28 11.14
C CYS A 145 -11.53 7.81 10.85
N ASP A 146 -11.35 9.11 11.00
CA ASP A 146 -10.04 9.79 10.92
C ASP A 146 -10.08 11.03 11.82
N PRO A 147 -9.80 10.90 13.14
CA PRO A 147 -9.89 12.02 14.07
C PRO A 147 -9.04 13.24 13.69
N PRO A 148 -7.76 13.10 13.26
CA PRO A 148 -6.97 14.23 12.81
C PRO A 148 -7.62 15.03 11.66
N ARG A 149 -8.20 14.33 10.68
CA ARG A 149 -8.91 14.99 9.58
C ARG A 149 -10.24 15.60 10.01
N ALA A 150 -10.98 14.93 10.89
CA ALA A 150 -12.22 15.45 11.43
C ALA A 150 -12.01 16.78 12.19
N GLU A 151 -10.89 16.92 12.90
CA GLU A 151 -10.52 18.18 13.57
C GLU A 151 -10.16 19.28 12.59
N GLN A 152 -9.50 18.95 11.47
CA GLN A 152 -9.05 19.92 10.46
C GLN A 152 -10.16 20.33 9.48
N GLU A 153 -10.98 19.38 9.05
CA GLU A 153 -11.97 19.54 7.97
C GLU A 153 -13.40 19.69 8.48
N GLY A 154 -13.62 19.47 9.79
CA GLY A 154 -14.94 19.38 10.43
C GLY A 154 -15.42 17.94 10.54
N ALA A 155 -16.21 17.67 11.57
CA ALA A 155 -16.68 16.32 11.91
C ALA A 155 -17.69 15.72 10.90
N SER A 156 -18.21 16.53 9.98
CA SER A 156 -19.18 16.06 8.99
C SER A 156 -18.53 15.02 8.04
N GLY A 157 -19.13 13.83 8.00
CA GLY A 157 -18.61 12.72 7.16
C GLY A 157 -17.62 11.79 7.85
N PHE A 158 -17.27 12.06 9.13
CA PHE A 158 -16.48 11.17 9.97
C PHE A 158 -17.32 10.66 11.15
N VAL A 159 -17.00 9.45 11.59
CA VAL A 159 -17.61 8.83 12.78
C VAL A 159 -16.50 8.40 13.76
N SER A 160 -16.89 8.06 15.00
CA SER A 160 -15.94 7.52 15.96
C SER A 160 -15.54 6.09 15.59
N LEU A 161 -14.41 5.61 16.14
CA LEU A 161 -14.01 4.21 15.97
C LEU A 161 -15.05 3.25 16.59
N ASP A 162 -15.60 3.60 17.73
CA ASP A 162 -16.60 2.79 18.40
C ASP A 162 -17.90 2.69 17.55
N THR A 163 -18.30 3.79 16.89
CA THR A 163 -19.39 3.75 15.90
C THR A 163 -19.07 2.83 14.71
N LEU A 164 -17.80 2.80 14.24
CA LEU A 164 -17.41 1.84 13.19
C LEU A 164 -17.55 0.39 13.66
N ILE A 165 -17.14 0.09 14.89
CA ILE A 165 -17.23 -1.23 15.49
C ILE A 165 -18.68 -1.70 15.59
N ASP A 166 -19.59 -0.78 15.92
CA ASP A 166 -21.01 -1.06 16.12
C ASP A 166 -21.79 -1.20 14.80
N GLU A 167 -21.42 -0.42 13.75
CA GLU A 167 -22.23 -0.26 12.55
C GLU A 167 -21.70 -0.99 11.30
N CYS A 168 -20.43 -1.45 11.31
CA CYS A 168 -19.81 -1.94 10.10
C CYS A 168 -19.59 -3.46 10.11
N ASP A 169 -19.90 -4.09 8.98
CA ASP A 169 -19.65 -5.52 8.73
C ASP A 169 -18.17 -5.80 8.42
N VAL A 170 -17.48 -4.81 7.85
CA VAL A 170 -16.08 -4.88 7.47
C VAL A 170 -15.34 -3.67 8.04
N ILE A 171 -14.19 -3.88 8.66
CA ILE A 171 -13.34 -2.80 9.19
C ILE A 171 -11.95 -2.91 8.54
N CYS A 172 -11.56 -1.84 7.80
CA CYS A 172 -10.27 -1.74 7.13
C CYS A 172 -9.39 -0.69 7.81
N LEU A 173 -8.21 -1.08 8.29
CA LEU A 173 -7.22 -0.18 8.89
C LEU A 173 -6.19 0.26 7.86
N HIS A 174 -6.02 1.58 7.75
CA HIS A 174 -5.05 2.25 6.87
C HIS A 174 -4.32 3.38 7.60
N THR A 175 -4.20 3.28 8.91
CA THR A 175 -3.47 4.24 9.75
C THR A 175 -2.01 3.86 9.87
N PRO A 176 -1.07 4.83 9.89
CA PRO A 176 0.30 4.57 10.32
C PRO A 176 0.34 4.25 11.83
N LEU A 177 1.41 3.63 12.27
CA LEU A 177 1.68 3.47 13.70
C LEU A 177 2.13 4.80 14.31
N VAL A 178 1.33 5.30 15.24
CA VAL A 178 1.63 6.45 16.09
C VAL A 178 1.61 5.98 17.55
N LYS A 179 2.77 6.00 18.22
CA LYS A 179 2.92 5.40 19.56
C LYS A 179 2.40 6.25 20.70
N ALA A 180 2.30 7.57 20.51
CA ALA A 180 1.91 8.51 21.57
C ALA A 180 1.18 9.73 21.01
N GLY A 181 0.51 10.47 21.90
CA GLY A 181 -0.23 11.68 21.57
C GLY A 181 -1.75 11.45 21.50
N PRO A 182 -2.53 12.50 21.20
CA PRO A 182 -3.98 12.44 21.23
C PRO A 182 -4.57 11.50 20.17
N HIS A 183 -3.82 11.22 19.12
CA HIS A 183 -4.23 10.34 18.02
C HIS A 183 -3.31 9.12 17.90
N ALA A 184 -2.86 8.59 19.06
CA ALA A 184 -2.08 7.36 19.09
C ALA A 184 -2.88 6.20 18.45
N THR A 185 -2.18 5.40 17.63
CA THR A 185 -2.76 4.25 16.93
C THR A 185 -2.21 2.91 17.41
N TYR A 186 -1.23 2.94 18.33
CA TYR A 186 -0.72 1.72 18.96
C TYR A 186 -1.86 0.99 19.69
N GLN A 187 -2.08 -0.26 19.35
CA GLN A 187 -3.19 -1.09 19.82
C GLN A 187 -4.54 -0.35 19.78
N LEU A 188 -4.77 0.37 18.69
CA LEU A 188 -6.03 1.08 18.45
C LEU A 188 -7.22 0.12 18.53
N LEU A 189 -7.08 -1.10 17.98
CA LEU A 189 -7.94 -2.25 18.24
C LEU A 189 -7.30 -3.11 19.34
N ASN A 190 -7.51 -2.71 20.58
CA ASN A 190 -7.10 -3.43 21.78
C ASN A 190 -8.03 -4.62 22.08
N ALA A 191 -7.74 -5.38 23.14
CA ALA A 191 -8.53 -6.54 23.53
C ALA A 191 -10.03 -6.22 23.77
N GLN A 192 -10.35 -5.05 24.34
CA GLN A 192 -11.72 -4.65 24.56
C GLN A 192 -12.45 -4.50 23.22
N ARG A 193 -11.94 -3.66 22.31
CA ARG A 193 -12.56 -3.40 21.00
C ARG A 193 -12.65 -4.64 20.13
N ILE A 194 -11.61 -5.51 20.16
CA ILE A 194 -11.68 -6.80 19.48
C ILE A 194 -12.81 -7.67 20.03
N ASN A 195 -13.08 -7.64 21.33
CA ASN A 195 -14.18 -8.38 21.94
C ASN A 195 -15.56 -7.77 21.66
N GLU A 196 -15.63 -6.48 21.34
CA GLU A 196 -16.85 -5.76 20.95
C GLU A 196 -17.25 -5.97 19.49
N LEU A 197 -16.34 -6.47 18.62
CA LEU A 197 -16.67 -6.77 17.23
C LEU A 197 -17.86 -7.74 17.15
N ALA A 198 -18.83 -7.43 16.30
CA ALA A 198 -19.98 -8.30 16.07
C ALA A 198 -19.55 -9.62 15.40
N PRO A 199 -20.25 -10.73 15.69
CA PRO A 199 -20.07 -11.96 14.92
C PRO A 199 -20.29 -11.74 13.42
N GLY A 200 -19.42 -12.32 12.58
CA GLY A 200 -19.41 -12.12 11.13
C GLY A 200 -18.62 -10.89 10.65
N THR A 201 -18.03 -10.10 11.56
CA THR A 201 -17.18 -8.96 11.15
C THR A 201 -15.91 -9.45 10.46
N LEU A 202 -15.59 -8.84 9.33
CA LEU A 202 -14.29 -8.96 8.67
C LEU A 202 -13.37 -7.81 9.09
N LEU A 203 -12.23 -8.13 9.70
CA LEU A 203 -11.18 -7.18 10.05
C LEU A 203 -10.02 -7.28 9.05
N LEU A 204 -9.68 -6.18 8.36
CA LEU A 204 -8.55 -6.10 7.44
C LEU A 204 -7.54 -5.05 7.91
N ASN A 205 -6.26 -5.41 7.99
CA ASN A 205 -5.18 -4.47 8.30
C ASN A 205 -4.11 -4.46 7.19
N ALA A 206 -3.99 -3.32 6.53
CA ALA A 206 -2.93 -2.99 5.57
C ALA A 206 -2.31 -1.59 5.87
N GLY A 207 -2.32 -1.21 7.15
CA GLY A 207 -1.75 0.04 7.67
C GLY A 207 -0.53 -0.21 8.54
N GLY A 208 -0.66 -0.09 9.86
CA GLY A 208 0.39 -0.42 10.83
C GLY A 208 0.10 -1.72 11.58
N GLY A 209 1.06 -2.62 11.69
CA GLY A 209 0.88 -3.91 12.37
C GLY A 209 0.45 -3.76 13.82
N ASP A 210 1.20 -2.99 14.59
CA ASP A 210 0.95 -2.72 16.02
C ASP A 210 -0.34 -1.90 16.29
N CYS A 211 -1.13 -1.57 15.27
CA CYS A 211 -2.46 -0.94 15.46
C CYS A 211 -3.49 -1.95 15.98
N ILE A 212 -3.21 -3.23 15.91
CA ILE A 212 -4.04 -4.31 16.44
C ILE A 212 -3.27 -5.05 17.54
N ASP A 213 -3.92 -5.34 18.65
CA ASP A 213 -3.43 -6.30 19.65
C ASP A 213 -3.52 -7.71 19.06
N GLY A 214 -2.40 -8.21 18.52
CA GLY A 214 -2.32 -9.50 17.83
C GLY A 214 -2.64 -10.68 18.75
N LEU A 215 -2.29 -10.60 20.04
CA LEU A 215 -2.59 -11.66 21.00
C LEU A 215 -4.10 -11.73 21.29
N ALA A 216 -4.75 -10.59 21.44
CA ALA A 216 -6.20 -10.52 21.65
C ALA A 216 -6.95 -11.00 20.39
N LEU A 217 -6.50 -10.61 19.20
CA LEU A 217 -7.08 -11.08 17.93
C LEU A 217 -6.93 -12.60 17.78
N ARG A 218 -5.74 -13.15 18.04
CA ARG A 218 -5.51 -14.58 18.03
C ARG A 218 -6.43 -15.30 19.00
N SER A 219 -6.58 -14.78 20.22
CA SER A 219 -7.45 -15.36 21.24
C SER A 219 -8.92 -15.37 20.80
N ARG A 220 -9.41 -14.30 20.16
CA ARG A 220 -10.77 -14.21 19.64
C ARG A 220 -11.01 -15.23 18.50
N LEU A 221 -10.06 -15.28 17.54
CA LEU A 221 -10.15 -16.20 16.39
C LEU A 221 -10.12 -17.68 16.85
N ALA A 222 -9.20 -18.04 17.76
CA ALA A 222 -9.07 -19.40 18.27
C ALA A 222 -10.23 -19.82 19.19
N GLY A 223 -10.76 -18.89 19.99
CA GLY A 223 -11.76 -19.18 20.98
C GLY A 223 -13.18 -19.21 20.43
N LYS A 224 -13.65 -18.06 19.91
CA LYS A 224 -15.01 -17.95 19.35
C LYS A 224 -15.07 -18.31 17.86
N GLY A 225 -14.04 -17.95 17.09
CA GLY A 225 -13.99 -18.20 15.66
C GLY A 225 -15.14 -17.56 14.87
N ASP A 226 -15.70 -16.47 15.40
CA ASP A 226 -16.91 -15.85 14.89
C ASP A 226 -16.65 -14.55 14.12
N ILE A 227 -15.39 -14.20 13.92
CA ILE A 227 -14.94 -13.09 13.06
C ILE A 227 -13.90 -13.59 12.08
N THR A 228 -13.68 -12.85 10.99
CA THR A 228 -12.67 -13.16 9.98
C THR A 228 -11.61 -12.07 9.98
N ALA A 229 -10.34 -12.42 9.73
CA ALA A 229 -9.27 -11.46 9.63
C ALA A 229 -8.43 -11.62 8.36
N VAL A 230 -7.95 -10.50 7.82
CA VAL A 230 -6.99 -10.39 6.71
C VAL A 230 -5.86 -9.47 7.17
N LEU A 231 -4.64 -9.97 7.21
CA LEU A 231 -3.49 -9.22 7.69
C LEU A 231 -2.38 -9.18 6.64
N ASP A 232 -1.99 -7.98 6.23
CA ASP A 232 -0.77 -7.73 5.45
C ASP A 232 0.40 -7.28 6.34
N VAL A 233 0.07 -6.60 7.45
CA VAL A 233 1.02 -6.04 8.41
C VAL A 233 0.82 -6.67 9.77
N TRP A 234 1.92 -6.80 10.55
CA TRP A 234 1.96 -7.62 11.74
C TRP A 234 2.77 -6.94 12.85
N GLU A 235 2.52 -7.32 14.10
CA GLU A 235 3.47 -7.06 15.18
C GLU A 235 4.75 -7.88 14.94
N ASP A 236 5.90 -7.35 15.38
CA ASP A 236 7.22 -8.02 15.38
C ASP A 236 7.73 -8.52 14.02
N GLU A 237 7.34 -7.88 12.90
CA GLU A 237 7.88 -8.24 11.58
C GLU A 237 9.42 -8.24 11.56
N PRO A 238 10.06 -9.25 10.97
CA PRO A 238 9.53 -10.39 10.20
C PRO A 238 9.21 -11.63 11.05
N GLY A 239 9.33 -11.57 12.37
CA GLY A 239 9.11 -12.67 13.32
C GLY A 239 7.65 -12.83 13.74
N ILE A 240 6.71 -12.76 12.83
CA ILE A 240 5.27 -12.72 13.08
C ILE A 240 4.73 -13.92 13.87
N ASP A 241 3.63 -13.73 14.62
CA ASP A 241 3.00 -14.80 15.39
C ASP A 241 2.45 -15.91 14.46
N ALA A 242 3.00 -17.11 14.59
CA ALA A 242 2.59 -18.27 13.79
C ALA A 242 1.14 -18.68 14.04
N GLY A 243 0.71 -18.63 15.30
CA GLY A 243 -0.66 -19.01 15.66
C GLY A 243 -1.70 -18.05 15.10
N LEU A 244 -1.41 -16.76 15.09
CA LEU A 244 -2.28 -15.76 14.46
C LEU A 244 -2.28 -15.93 12.94
N ARG A 245 -1.10 -16.10 12.31
CA ARG A 245 -0.98 -16.33 10.87
C ARG A 245 -1.83 -17.51 10.38
N ASP A 246 -1.88 -18.59 11.16
CA ASP A 246 -2.62 -19.82 10.77
C ASP A 246 -4.14 -19.68 10.97
N LEU A 247 -4.59 -18.68 11.72
CA LEU A 247 -6.02 -18.46 12.00
C LEU A 247 -6.67 -17.43 11.08
N VAL A 248 -5.89 -16.54 10.44
CA VAL A 248 -6.45 -15.51 9.55
C VAL A 248 -6.82 -16.09 8.19
N ALA A 249 -7.86 -15.55 7.57
CA ALA A 249 -8.33 -15.98 6.25
C ALA A 249 -7.32 -15.73 5.14
N LEU A 250 -6.59 -14.61 5.23
CA LEU A 250 -5.49 -14.25 4.34
C LEU A 250 -4.36 -13.61 5.16
N ALA A 251 -3.17 -14.20 5.05
CA ALA A 251 -1.92 -13.71 5.62
C ALA A 251 -0.97 -13.34 4.49
N THR A 252 -0.47 -12.11 4.45
CA THR A 252 0.50 -11.68 3.45
C THR A 252 1.68 -10.96 4.09
N PRO A 253 2.88 -10.96 3.46
CA PRO A 253 4.12 -10.54 4.11
C PRO A 253 4.42 -9.06 3.87
N HIS A 254 3.52 -8.15 4.23
CA HIS A 254 3.66 -6.70 4.09
C HIS A 254 3.97 -6.29 2.64
N ILE A 255 3.10 -6.70 1.73
CA ILE A 255 3.26 -6.51 0.27
C ILE A 255 2.06 -5.81 -0.39
N ALA A 256 1.07 -5.39 0.37
CA ALA A 256 -0.13 -4.72 -0.19
C ALA A 256 0.24 -3.58 -1.14
N GLY A 257 1.28 -2.82 -0.82
CA GLY A 257 1.79 -1.72 -1.66
C GLY A 257 2.85 -2.13 -2.70
N HIS A 258 3.16 -3.41 -2.87
CA HIS A 258 4.21 -3.86 -3.79
C HIS A 258 3.67 -4.00 -5.22
N SER A 259 3.67 -2.93 -6.00
CA SER A 259 3.45 -2.92 -7.45
C SER A 259 4.65 -2.31 -8.18
N LEU A 260 4.85 -2.68 -9.45
CA LEU A 260 5.82 -2.00 -10.30
C LEU A 260 5.42 -0.54 -10.50
N ASP A 261 4.14 -0.31 -10.75
CA ASP A 261 3.58 1.03 -10.98
C ASP A 261 3.81 1.95 -9.78
N GLY A 262 3.60 1.46 -8.57
CA GLY A 262 3.89 2.21 -7.34
C GLY A 262 5.37 2.54 -7.16
N LYS A 263 6.25 1.60 -7.46
CA LYS A 263 7.71 1.83 -7.41
C LYS A 263 8.16 2.87 -8.44
N LEU A 264 7.66 2.77 -9.67
CA LEU A 264 7.94 3.76 -10.74
C LEU A 264 7.39 5.13 -10.38
N ARG A 265 6.20 5.19 -9.80
CA ARG A 265 5.58 6.44 -9.34
C ARG A 265 6.41 7.09 -8.24
N GLY A 266 6.97 6.31 -7.31
CA GLY A 266 7.91 6.81 -6.30
C GLY A 266 9.13 7.47 -6.93
N THR A 267 9.77 6.82 -7.89
CA THR A 267 10.91 7.39 -8.63
C THR A 267 10.53 8.67 -9.38
N TRP A 268 9.40 8.65 -10.08
CA TRP A 268 8.87 9.79 -10.82
C TRP A 268 8.57 10.98 -9.91
N MET A 269 7.94 10.77 -8.75
CA MET A 269 7.65 11.84 -7.78
C MET A 269 8.93 12.52 -7.28
N ILE A 270 9.98 11.75 -7.01
CA ILE A 270 11.26 12.31 -6.59
C ILE A 270 11.94 13.07 -7.72
N GLN A 271 11.84 12.61 -8.96
CA GLN A 271 12.32 13.33 -10.13
C GLN A 271 11.59 14.68 -10.28
N GLN A 272 10.26 14.72 -10.12
CA GLN A 272 9.48 15.96 -10.15
C GLN A 272 9.94 16.95 -9.05
N ALA A 273 10.17 16.47 -7.84
CA ALA A 273 10.64 17.29 -6.73
C ALA A 273 12.04 17.85 -6.97
N LEU A 274 12.96 17.04 -7.50
CA LEU A 274 14.31 17.49 -7.86
C LEU A 274 14.27 18.53 -8.98
N ALA A 275 13.47 18.30 -10.02
CA ALA A 275 13.30 19.26 -11.13
C ALA A 275 12.76 20.61 -10.62
N ALA A 276 11.77 20.58 -9.72
CA ALA A 276 11.24 21.81 -9.10
C ALA A 276 12.31 22.56 -8.29
N GLN A 277 13.13 21.86 -7.51
CA GLN A 277 14.23 22.47 -6.76
C GLN A 277 15.30 23.10 -7.68
N LEU A 278 15.52 22.52 -8.85
CA LEU A 278 16.48 23.02 -9.84
C LEU A 278 15.88 24.07 -10.77
N ASN A 279 14.62 24.44 -10.61
CA ASN A 279 13.86 25.28 -11.55
C ASN A 279 13.94 24.78 -13.00
N GLN A 280 13.93 23.47 -13.19
CA GLN A 280 13.91 22.81 -14.50
C GLN A 280 12.50 22.32 -14.84
N PRO A 281 12.18 22.17 -16.14
CA PRO A 281 10.92 21.51 -16.53
C PRO A 281 10.81 20.13 -15.91
N SER A 282 9.59 19.75 -15.55
CA SER A 282 9.31 18.37 -15.16
C SER A 282 9.70 17.44 -16.32
N GLY A 283 10.31 16.28 -15.99
CA GLY A 283 10.70 15.28 -16.99
C GLY A 283 9.51 14.65 -17.71
N MET A 284 9.71 13.43 -18.22
CA MET A 284 8.68 12.72 -18.96
C MET A 284 7.41 12.47 -18.13
N PRO A 285 6.22 12.37 -18.76
CA PRO A 285 4.98 11.97 -18.12
C PRO A 285 5.09 10.58 -17.49
N PHE A 286 4.41 10.36 -16.36
CA PHE A 286 4.42 9.06 -15.67
C PHE A 286 4.01 7.89 -16.57
N SER A 287 3.04 8.11 -17.48
CA SER A 287 2.57 7.09 -18.43
C SER A 287 3.66 6.53 -19.35
N GLU A 288 4.69 7.32 -19.65
CA GLU A 288 5.81 6.90 -20.51
C GLU A 288 6.86 6.07 -19.75
N LEU A 289 6.86 6.12 -18.40
CA LEU A 289 7.72 5.29 -17.57
C LEU A 289 7.20 3.86 -17.40
N CYS A 290 5.90 3.66 -17.55
CA CYS A 290 5.27 2.39 -17.26
C CYS A 290 5.40 1.45 -18.47
N PRO A 291 6.08 0.28 -18.33
CA PRO A 291 6.12 -0.70 -19.39
C PRO A 291 4.73 -1.30 -19.62
N SER A 292 4.47 -1.75 -20.82
CA SER A 292 3.24 -2.47 -21.14
C SER A 292 3.06 -3.68 -20.23
N PRO A 293 1.85 -3.93 -19.68
CA PRO A 293 1.60 -5.09 -18.87
C PRO A 293 1.58 -6.36 -19.73
N ALA A 294 1.89 -7.51 -19.12
CA ALA A 294 1.81 -8.80 -19.81
C ALA A 294 0.37 -9.12 -20.28
N LEU A 295 -0.62 -8.73 -19.48
CA LEU A 295 -2.03 -8.76 -19.85
C LEU A 295 -2.53 -7.32 -19.97
N ALA A 296 -2.64 -6.82 -21.21
CA ALA A 296 -3.05 -5.44 -21.46
C ALA A 296 -4.58 -5.29 -21.64
N THR A 297 -5.24 -6.34 -22.14
CA THR A 297 -6.66 -6.31 -22.49
C THR A 297 -7.37 -7.60 -22.08
N LEU A 298 -8.65 -7.46 -21.75
CA LEU A 298 -9.57 -8.58 -21.48
C LEU A 298 -10.93 -8.20 -22.06
N THR A 299 -11.62 -9.13 -22.72
CA THR A 299 -12.94 -8.89 -23.30
C THR A 299 -14.00 -9.70 -22.56
N LEU A 300 -15.06 -9.05 -22.11
CA LEU A 300 -16.28 -9.67 -21.61
C LEU A 300 -17.35 -9.58 -22.69
N GLN A 301 -17.85 -10.72 -23.15
CA GLN A 301 -18.81 -10.81 -24.25
C GLN A 301 -20.26 -10.82 -23.79
N SER A 302 -20.51 -11.13 -22.52
CA SER A 302 -21.86 -11.17 -21.95
C SER A 302 -21.88 -10.64 -20.51
N ALA A 303 -23.04 -10.19 -20.06
CA ALA A 303 -23.26 -9.78 -18.69
C ALA A 303 -23.03 -10.94 -17.71
N LEU A 304 -22.43 -10.58 -16.57
CA LEU A 304 -22.23 -11.45 -15.40
C LEU A 304 -22.81 -10.73 -14.17
N PRO A 305 -23.09 -11.42 -13.07
CA PRO A 305 -23.29 -10.76 -11.80
C PRO A 305 -22.09 -9.86 -11.50
N VAL A 306 -22.35 -8.65 -11.00
CA VAL A 306 -21.30 -7.60 -10.85
C VAL A 306 -20.08 -8.11 -10.09
N GLU A 307 -20.28 -8.77 -8.94
CA GLU A 307 -19.14 -9.26 -8.14
C GLU A 307 -18.38 -10.39 -8.85
N GLU A 308 -19.02 -11.18 -9.67
CA GLU A 308 -18.37 -12.22 -10.47
C GLU A 308 -17.48 -11.60 -11.55
N ALA A 309 -17.98 -10.59 -12.26
CA ALA A 309 -17.19 -9.82 -13.22
C ALA A 309 -16.01 -9.12 -12.54
N LEU A 310 -16.22 -8.53 -11.36
CA LEU A 310 -15.15 -7.92 -10.56
C LEU A 310 -14.09 -8.96 -10.17
N ARG A 311 -14.48 -10.13 -9.64
CA ARG A 311 -13.54 -11.22 -9.28
C ARG A 311 -12.71 -11.68 -10.46
N LEU A 312 -13.34 -11.85 -11.62
CA LEU A 312 -12.66 -12.25 -12.84
C LEU A 312 -11.58 -11.22 -13.26
N CYS A 313 -11.95 -9.95 -13.36
CA CYS A 313 -11.04 -8.88 -13.78
C CYS A 313 -9.94 -8.62 -12.74
N VAL A 314 -10.27 -8.62 -11.45
CA VAL A 314 -9.30 -8.46 -10.35
C VAL A 314 -8.27 -9.55 -10.39
N ARG A 315 -8.66 -10.82 -10.47
CA ARG A 315 -7.76 -11.98 -10.52
C ARG A 315 -6.89 -12.02 -11.78
N ALA A 316 -7.36 -11.47 -12.87
CA ALA A 316 -6.58 -11.34 -14.10
C ALA A 316 -5.35 -10.44 -13.92
N VAL A 317 -5.41 -9.44 -13.04
CA VAL A 317 -4.30 -8.53 -12.72
C VAL A 317 -3.59 -8.92 -11.44
N TYR A 318 -4.36 -9.14 -10.36
CA TYR A 318 -3.83 -9.44 -9.03
C TYR A 318 -4.75 -10.36 -8.24
N ASP A 319 -4.26 -11.53 -7.89
CA ASP A 319 -4.91 -12.51 -7.04
C ASP A 319 -4.16 -12.61 -5.69
N VAL A 320 -4.77 -12.10 -4.61
CA VAL A 320 -4.18 -12.09 -3.28
C VAL A 320 -3.87 -13.50 -2.73
N ARG A 321 -4.59 -14.53 -3.21
CA ARG A 321 -4.36 -15.92 -2.81
C ARG A 321 -2.95 -16.39 -3.13
N ARG A 322 -2.38 -15.92 -4.25
CA ARG A 322 -0.99 -16.18 -4.62
C ARG A 322 -0.01 -15.76 -3.53
N ASP A 323 -0.23 -14.59 -2.92
CA ASP A 323 0.68 -14.04 -1.93
C ASP A 323 0.49 -14.72 -0.56
N HIS A 324 -0.76 -15.05 -0.22
CA HIS A 324 -1.08 -15.89 0.95
C HIS A 324 -0.38 -17.25 0.84
N ASP A 325 -0.57 -17.97 -0.26
CA ASP A 325 0.00 -19.29 -0.49
C ASP A 325 1.54 -19.25 -0.51
N ALA A 326 2.12 -18.17 -1.09
CA ALA A 326 3.56 -17.95 -1.10
C ALA A 326 4.13 -17.80 0.32
N LEU A 327 3.47 -17.01 1.19
CA LEU A 327 3.89 -16.86 2.58
C LEU A 327 3.83 -18.19 3.31
N GLN A 328 2.71 -18.93 3.22
CA GLN A 328 2.56 -20.23 3.86
C GLN A 328 3.68 -21.19 3.43
N ARG A 329 3.94 -21.28 2.13
CA ARG A 329 4.98 -22.14 1.58
C ARG A 329 6.39 -21.72 2.04
N GLN A 330 6.73 -20.44 1.98
CA GLN A 330 8.07 -19.98 2.33
C GLN A 330 8.36 -20.11 3.83
N VAL A 331 7.37 -19.85 4.66
CA VAL A 331 7.49 -20.06 6.11
C VAL A 331 7.70 -21.55 6.43
N MET A 332 6.99 -22.45 5.76
CA MET A 332 7.17 -23.90 5.93
C MET A 332 8.60 -24.35 5.52
N LEU A 333 9.15 -23.77 4.45
CA LEU A 333 10.46 -24.16 3.93
C LEU A 333 11.64 -23.53 4.69
N GLN A 334 11.51 -22.30 5.20
CA GLN A 334 12.63 -21.51 5.69
C GLN A 334 12.46 -21.00 7.15
N GLY A 335 11.29 -21.26 7.76
CA GLY A 335 10.89 -20.66 9.03
C GLY A 335 10.29 -19.25 8.84
N ILE A 336 9.67 -18.75 9.92
CA ILE A 336 8.83 -17.54 9.88
C ILE A 336 9.58 -16.31 9.32
N ALA A 337 10.62 -15.86 10.00
CA ALA A 337 11.30 -14.61 9.64
C ALA A 337 11.97 -14.68 8.26
N LYS A 338 12.66 -15.77 7.94
CA LYS A 338 13.30 -15.94 6.64
C LYS A 338 12.28 -16.09 5.53
N GLY A 339 11.19 -16.82 5.76
CA GLY A 339 10.12 -16.99 4.78
C GLY A 339 9.42 -15.68 4.47
N PHE A 340 9.12 -14.88 5.50
CA PHE A 340 8.55 -13.54 5.38
C PHE A 340 9.45 -12.62 4.52
N ASP A 341 10.73 -12.51 4.88
CA ASP A 341 11.69 -11.68 4.14
C ASP A 341 11.92 -12.18 2.71
N SER A 342 11.97 -13.51 2.51
CA SER A 342 12.13 -14.10 1.17
C SER A 342 10.97 -13.75 0.24
N CYS A 343 9.72 -13.77 0.73
CA CYS A 343 8.56 -13.35 -0.06
C CYS A 343 8.66 -11.89 -0.50
N ARG A 344 9.14 -11.00 0.36
CA ARG A 344 9.31 -9.57 0.05
C ARG A 344 10.46 -9.31 -0.91
N ALA A 345 11.62 -9.96 -0.67
CA ALA A 345 12.81 -9.77 -1.49
C ALA A 345 12.62 -10.29 -2.92
N ASN A 346 11.90 -11.39 -3.07
CA ASN A 346 11.65 -12.06 -4.36
C ASN A 346 10.21 -11.84 -4.86
N TYR A 347 9.58 -10.73 -4.43
CA TYR A 347 8.19 -10.46 -4.80
C TYR A 347 8.01 -10.39 -6.32
N PRO A 348 7.10 -11.19 -6.89
CA PRO A 348 6.91 -11.23 -8.33
C PRO A 348 6.35 -9.91 -8.86
N LEU A 349 6.57 -9.66 -10.14
CA LEU A 349 6.06 -8.47 -10.80
C LEU A 349 4.52 -8.42 -10.68
N ARG A 350 4.02 -7.37 -10.06
CA ARG A 350 2.60 -7.07 -9.91
C ARG A 350 2.29 -5.73 -10.54
N ARG A 351 1.17 -5.65 -11.26
CA ARG A 351 0.65 -4.42 -11.86
C ARG A 351 -0.60 -3.95 -11.11
N GLU A 352 -0.95 -2.68 -11.28
CA GLU A 352 -2.18 -2.09 -10.74
C GLU A 352 -3.36 -2.33 -11.69
N PHE A 353 -4.61 -2.33 -11.18
CA PHE A 353 -5.82 -2.59 -11.97
C PHE A 353 -5.95 -1.65 -13.16
N ALA A 354 -5.54 -0.39 -13.01
CA ALA A 354 -5.57 0.61 -14.07
C ALA A 354 -4.72 0.25 -15.31
N THR A 355 -3.88 -0.78 -15.24
CA THR A 355 -3.08 -1.24 -16.38
C THR A 355 -3.83 -2.21 -17.30
N LEU A 356 -4.99 -2.72 -16.87
CA LEU A 356 -5.84 -3.59 -17.67
C LEU A 356 -6.97 -2.76 -18.32
N THR A 357 -7.11 -2.88 -19.63
CA THR A 357 -8.29 -2.38 -20.35
C THR A 357 -9.29 -3.50 -20.55
N VAL A 358 -10.48 -3.36 -19.99
CA VAL A 358 -11.60 -4.31 -20.16
C VAL A 358 -12.48 -3.81 -21.29
N TYR A 359 -12.61 -4.62 -22.34
CA TYR A 359 -13.56 -4.39 -23.43
C TYR A 359 -14.88 -5.07 -23.10
N LEU A 360 -15.97 -4.34 -23.29
CA LEU A 360 -17.33 -4.83 -23.02
C LEU A 360 -18.10 -4.91 -24.33
N GLU A 361 -18.61 -6.07 -24.65
CA GLU A 361 -19.44 -6.33 -25.84
C GLU A 361 -20.86 -6.70 -25.42
N ASN A 362 -21.80 -6.50 -26.29
CA ASN A 362 -23.22 -6.85 -26.13
C ASN A 362 -23.79 -6.32 -24.77
N ASP A 363 -24.45 -7.18 -24.01
CA ASP A 363 -25.05 -6.86 -22.71
C ASP A 363 -24.04 -6.67 -21.56
N ALA A 364 -22.77 -7.08 -21.76
CA ALA A 364 -21.69 -6.81 -20.82
C ALA A 364 -21.43 -5.31 -20.59
N VAL A 365 -21.89 -4.43 -21.50
CA VAL A 365 -21.78 -2.96 -21.35
C VAL A 365 -22.42 -2.47 -20.04
N SER A 366 -23.40 -3.18 -19.50
CA SER A 366 -24.00 -2.88 -18.20
C SER A 366 -23.00 -2.91 -17.02
N LEU A 367 -21.86 -3.59 -17.17
CA LEU A 367 -20.80 -3.71 -16.14
C LEU A 367 -19.85 -2.51 -16.12
N GLN A 368 -19.92 -1.61 -17.09
CA GLN A 368 -19.00 -0.47 -17.23
C GLN A 368 -18.85 0.36 -15.95
N PRO A 369 -19.93 0.82 -15.28
CA PRO A 369 -19.77 1.65 -14.09
C PRO A 369 -19.02 0.94 -12.95
N SER A 370 -19.33 -0.34 -12.73
CA SER A 370 -18.73 -1.13 -11.64
C SER A 370 -17.24 -1.43 -11.88
N LEU A 371 -16.88 -1.77 -13.12
CA LEU A 371 -15.47 -2.02 -13.47
C LEU A 371 -14.64 -0.73 -13.45
N GLN A 372 -15.19 0.39 -13.90
CA GLN A 372 -14.53 1.69 -13.76
C GLN A 372 -14.37 2.09 -12.28
N ALA A 373 -15.41 1.90 -11.46
CA ALA A 373 -15.37 2.16 -10.02
C ALA A 373 -14.30 1.32 -9.32
N ALA A 374 -14.09 0.07 -9.74
CA ALA A 374 -13.03 -0.79 -9.22
C ALA A 374 -11.62 -0.38 -9.65
N GLY A 375 -11.47 0.50 -10.64
CA GLY A 375 -10.19 1.06 -11.07
C GLY A 375 -9.66 0.55 -12.41
N PHE A 376 -10.44 -0.22 -13.16
CA PHE A 376 -10.05 -0.68 -14.49
C PHE A 376 -10.27 0.41 -15.56
N GLN A 377 -9.47 0.35 -16.64
CA GLN A 377 -9.80 1.03 -17.87
C GLN A 377 -10.93 0.25 -18.56
N VAL A 378 -11.98 0.92 -19.02
CA VAL A 378 -13.12 0.24 -19.66
C VAL A 378 -13.44 0.88 -21.00
N ARG A 379 -13.66 0.05 -21.99
CA ARG A 379 -14.12 0.45 -23.34
C ARG A 379 -15.29 -0.42 -23.76
N CYS A 380 -16.31 0.22 -24.32
CA CYS A 380 -17.47 -0.44 -24.93
C CYS A 380 -17.26 -0.54 -26.43
N GLY A 381 -17.53 -1.73 -26.98
CA GLY A 381 -17.52 -1.98 -28.43
C GLY A 381 -18.79 -1.50 -29.13
#